data_ea0dbfa09640ae8abf7e75a08608a156
#
_entry.id   ea0dbfa09640ae8abf7e75a08608a156
#
_cell.length_a   1.000
_cell.length_b   1.000
_cell.length_c   1.000
_cell.angle_alpha   90.00
_cell.angle_beta   90.00
_cell.angle_gamma   90.00
#
_symmetry.space_group_name_H-M   'P 1'
#
loop_
_entity.id
_entity.type
_entity.pdbx_description
1 polymer ?
#
loop_
_entity_poly.entity_id
_entity_poly.type
_entity_poly.pdbx_seq_one_letter_code
_entity_poly.pdbx_strand_id
1 'polypeptide(L)'
;MNNFSLKFILLFVFVFFSFCNSNKDEVLARVGDKYLYRSDIKIKIDSFENDEDSILKTRNFIENWARKNLLYQKALINLSDLKVKDLENLIENYTYDLYGSVYKETLLNKLLDTLTMDNEINSFFKENAEIFKLNESLFKIRFIQFPIDNVDKNDIIKSFIRYNDIDKLFLDSLSYQFTNKILSDSIWISKKTFLNRVSFVNNNNIKRYSKKMNYFEYKDSLDLYLLYMIDNKKNGEIAPFSHVVSSIKNIILNRKKVNFSKKIDKEIIQDAIKSNKFEIYN
;
A
#
# COMPACT_ATOMS: atom_id res chain seq x y z
N MET A 1 -5.86 -16.31 -78.60
CA MET A 1 -5.49 -15.41 -77.49
C MET A 1 -6.72 -15.13 -76.67
N ASN A 2 -6.91 -15.50 -75.58
CA ASN A 2 -6.46 -16.29 -74.46
C ASN A 2 -7.59 -16.25 -73.43
N ASN A 3 -8.54 -17.19 -73.52
CA ASN A 3 -9.56 -17.39 -72.47
C ASN A 3 -8.92 -17.84 -71.12
N PHE A 4 -7.64 -18.16 -71.13
CA PHE A 4 -6.91 -18.59 -69.97
C PHE A 4 -6.49 -17.41 -69.05
N SER A 5 -6.09 -16.29 -69.66
CA SER A 5 -5.69 -15.08 -68.94
C SER A 5 -6.86 -14.38 -68.23
N LEU A 6 -8.04 -14.41 -68.83
CA LEU A 6 -9.25 -13.80 -68.26
C LEU A 6 -9.78 -14.58 -67.05
N LYS A 7 -9.68 -15.94 -67.07
CA LYS A 7 -10.05 -16.80 -65.96
C LYS A 7 -9.08 -16.66 -64.75
N PHE A 8 -7.80 -16.40 -65.03
CA PHE A 8 -6.80 -16.20 -63.98
C PHE A 8 -6.95 -14.84 -63.30
N ILE A 9 -7.30 -13.79 -64.04
CA ILE A 9 -7.61 -12.46 -63.51
C ILE A 9 -8.90 -12.49 -62.69
N LEU A 10 -9.93 -13.25 -63.09
CA LEU A 10 -11.17 -13.37 -62.38
C LEU A 10 -11.00 -14.16 -61.06
N LEU A 11 -10.10 -15.15 -61.06
CA LEU A 11 -9.79 -15.93 -59.84
C LEU A 11 -8.99 -15.08 -58.83
N PHE A 12 -8.10 -14.19 -59.31
CA PHE A 12 -7.31 -13.32 -58.47
C PHE A 12 -8.13 -12.19 -57.79
N VAL A 13 -9.17 -11.69 -58.51
CA VAL A 13 -10.11 -10.70 -57.96
C VAL A 13 -11.01 -11.32 -56.87
N PHE A 14 -11.36 -12.62 -56.99
CA PHE A 14 -12.20 -13.29 -55.99
C PHE A 14 -11.48 -13.58 -54.66
N VAL A 15 -10.15 -13.72 -54.69
CA VAL A 15 -9.32 -13.94 -53.49
C VAL A 15 -9.18 -12.67 -52.64
N PHE A 16 -9.27 -11.48 -53.24
CA PHE A 16 -9.16 -10.22 -52.48
C PHE A 16 -10.44 -9.83 -51.71
N PHE A 17 -11.60 -10.44 -52.05
CA PHE A 17 -12.84 -10.17 -51.30
C PHE A 17 -13.05 -11.05 -50.07
N SER A 18 -12.19 -12.06 -49.84
CA SER A 18 -12.33 -12.98 -48.70
C SER A 18 -11.60 -12.58 -47.44
N PHE A 19 -10.90 -11.42 -47.40
CA PHE A 19 -10.05 -11.02 -46.28
C PHE A 19 -10.58 -9.82 -45.48
N CYS A 20 -11.91 -9.61 -45.48
CA CYS A 20 -12.53 -8.63 -44.60
C CYS A 20 -13.35 -9.30 -43.50
N ASN A 21 -12.71 -10.19 -42.73
CA ASN A 21 -13.29 -10.66 -41.49
C ASN A 21 -12.89 -9.65 -40.38
N SER A 22 -13.43 -8.44 -40.45
CA SER A 22 -13.39 -7.55 -39.29
C SER A 22 -14.29 -8.18 -38.24
N ASN A 23 -13.71 -8.72 -37.17
CA ASN A 23 -14.44 -9.01 -35.94
C ASN A 23 -15.08 -7.68 -35.49
N LYS A 24 -16.29 -7.40 -36.02
CA LYS A 24 -17.07 -6.26 -35.52
C LYS A 24 -17.45 -6.62 -34.10
N ASP A 25 -16.94 -5.82 -33.19
CA ASP A 25 -17.28 -5.96 -31.77
C ASP A 25 -18.81 -5.88 -31.62
N GLU A 26 -19.38 -6.80 -30.85
CA GLU A 26 -20.82 -6.91 -30.68
C GLU A 26 -21.35 -5.71 -29.89
N VAL A 27 -22.33 -5.01 -30.47
CA VAL A 27 -23.04 -3.90 -29.79
C VAL A 27 -24.05 -4.49 -28.79
N LEU A 28 -23.91 -4.15 -27.53
CA LEU A 28 -24.77 -4.63 -26.46
C LEU A 28 -25.87 -3.63 -26.07
N ALA A 29 -25.61 -2.34 -26.20
CA ALA A 29 -26.59 -1.29 -25.91
C ALA A 29 -26.27 0.00 -26.67
N ARG A 30 -27.29 0.87 -26.77
CA ARG A 30 -27.18 2.19 -27.38
C ARG A 30 -27.95 3.23 -26.57
N VAL A 31 -27.38 4.42 -26.39
CA VAL A 31 -28.04 5.60 -25.84
C VAL A 31 -27.68 6.81 -26.69
N GLY A 32 -28.62 7.32 -27.51
CA GLY A 32 -28.35 8.35 -28.51
C GLY A 32 -27.30 7.87 -29.53
N ASP A 33 -26.20 8.61 -29.65
CA ASP A 33 -25.09 8.30 -30.55
C ASP A 33 -23.98 7.47 -29.90
N LYS A 34 -24.12 7.12 -28.60
CA LYS A 34 -23.15 6.31 -27.88
C LYS A 34 -23.54 4.84 -27.92
N TYR A 35 -22.57 4.00 -28.22
CA TYR A 35 -22.71 2.54 -28.26
C TYR A 35 -21.86 1.92 -27.16
N LEU A 36 -22.36 0.85 -26.56
CA LEU A 36 -21.66 -0.02 -25.63
C LEU A 36 -21.34 -1.31 -26.33
N TYR A 37 -20.09 -1.68 -26.39
CA TYR A 37 -19.61 -2.89 -27.02
C TYR A 37 -19.28 -3.98 -26.00
N ARG A 38 -19.25 -5.23 -26.45
CA ARG A 38 -18.92 -6.38 -25.59
C ARG A 38 -17.49 -6.30 -25.02
N SER A 39 -16.55 -5.75 -25.78
CA SER A 39 -15.19 -5.49 -25.32
C SER A 39 -15.13 -4.54 -24.12
N ASP A 40 -16.01 -3.53 -24.07
CA ASP A 40 -16.06 -2.57 -22.96
C ASP A 40 -16.41 -3.24 -21.62
N ILE A 41 -17.22 -4.30 -21.65
CA ILE A 41 -17.59 -5.07 -20.46
C ILE A 41 -16.44 -5.95 -20.01
N LYS A 42 -15.76 -6.65 -20.93
CA LYS A 42 -14.63 -7.54 -20.60
C LYS A 42 -13.50 -6.83 -19.87
N ILE A 43 -13.28 -5.55 -20.15
CA ILE A 43 -12.25 -4.73 -19.51
C ILE A 43 -12.63 -4.33 -18.07
N LYS A 44 -13.93 -4.26 -17.74
CA LYS A 44 -14.46 -3.68 -16.50
C LYS A 44 -15.03 -4.68 -15.50
N ILE A 45 -15.18 -5.94 -15.88
CA ILE A 45 -15.66 -7.01 -15.02
C ILE A 45 -14.56 -8.07 -14.90
N ASP A 46 -13.91 -8.13 -13.74
CA ASP A 46 -12.69 -8.93 -13.53
C ASP A 46 -12.92 -10.45 -13.42
N SER A 47 -14.11 -10.90 -13.02
CA SER A 47 -14.41 -12.33 -12.88
C SER A 47 -15.90 -12.62 -12.79
N PHE A 48 -16.29 -13.82 -13.26
CA PHE A 48 -17.62 -14.39 -13.07
C PHE A 48 -17.52 -15.70 -12.28
N GLU A 49 -18.42 -15.90 -11.32
CA GLU A 49 -18.45 -17.15 -10.54
C GLU A 49 -19.14 -18.29 -11.28
N ASN A 50 -20.15 -17.96 -12.09
CA ASN A 50 -20.91 -18.88 -12.94
C ASN A 50 -21.65 -18.14 -14.07
N ASP A 51 -22.36 -18.86 -14.94
CA ASP A 51 -23.06 -18.27 -16.08
C ASP A 51 -24.20 -17.32 -15.65
N GLU A 52 -24.94 -17.64 -14.59
CA GLU A 52 -26.03 -16.79 -14.07
C GLU A 52 -25.48 -15.48 -13.52
N ASP A 53 -24.38 -15.53 -12.77
CA ASP A 53 -23.66 -14.35 -12.26
C ASP A 53 -23.15 -13.49 -13.42
N SER A 54 -22.63 -14.11 -14.48
CA SER A 54 -22.20 -13.43 -15.70
C SER A 54 -23.34 -12.66 -16.36
N ILE A 55 -24.51 -13.28 -16.52
CA ILE A 55 -25.68 -12.65 -17.11
C ILE A 55 -26.16 -11.48 -16.26
N LEU A 56 -26.28 -11.67 -14.96
CA LEU A 56 -26.74 -10.64 -14.03
C LEU A 56 -25.78 -9.44 -13.95
N LYS A 57 -24.49 -9.69 -13.84
CA LYS A 57 -23.45 -8.63 -13.81
C LYS A 57 -23.43 -7.85 -15.13
N THR A 58 -23.52 -8.55 -16.25
CA THR A 58 -23.57 -7.92 -17.58
C THR A 58 -24.79 -7.02 -17.71
N ARG A 59 -25.97 -7.51 -17.33
CA ARG A 59 -27.22 -6.72 -17.38
C ARG A 59 -27.13 -5.49 -16.48
N ASN A 60 -26.69 -5.65 -15.25
CA ASN A 60 -26.51 -4.54 -14.30
C ASN A 60 -25.52 -3.49 -14.82
N PHE A 61 -24.43 -3.94 -15.48
CA PHE A 61 -23.47 -3.04 -16.10
C PHE A 61 -24.13 -2.24 -17.24
N ILE A 62 -24.86 -2.89 -18.14
CA ILE A 62 -25.56 -2.25 -19.26
C ILE A 62 -26.57 -1.21 -18.74
N GLU A 63 -27.39 -1.57 -17.75
CA GLU A 63 -28.38 -0.67 -17.16
C GLU A 63 -27.73 0.55 -16.47
N ASN A 64 -26.63 0.34 -15.75
CA ASN A 64 -25.87 1.43 -15.14
C ASN A 64 -25.20 2.34 -16.16
N TRP A 65 -24.62 1.77 -17.22
CA TRP A 65 -24.06 2.53 -18.33
C TRP A 65 -25.13 3.39 -19.02
N ALA A 66 -26.28 2.80 -19.33
CA ALA A 66 -27.39 3.50 -19.95
C ALA A 66 -27.91 4.63 -19.06
N ARG A 67 -28.11 4.39 -17.77
CA ARG A 67 -28.56 5.39 -16.79
C ARG A 67 -27.61 6.57 -16.71
N LYS A 68 -26.29 6.32 -16.63
CA LYS A 68 -25.29 7.39 -16.61
C LYS A 68 -25.35 8.27 -17.86
N ASN A 69 -25.44 7.67 -19.04
CA ASN A 69 -25.50 8.41 -20.30
C ASN A 69 -26.81 9.21 -20.45
N LEU A 70 -27.94 8.61 -20.05
CA LEU A 70 -29.25 9.31 -20.08
C LEU A 70 -29.30 10.48 -19.10
N LEU A 71 -28.76 10.32 -17.86
CA LEU A 71 -28.66 11.39 -16.89
C LEU A 71 -27.75 12.52 -17.37
N TYR A 72 -26.61 12.18 -17.99
CA TYR A 72 -25.70 13.15 -18.58
C TYR A 72 -26.38 13.98 -19.69
N GLN A 73 -27.08 13.32 -20.63
CA GLN A 73 -27.82 14.00 -21.69
C GLN A 73 -28.91 14.91 -21.11
N LYS A 74 -29.67 14.42 -20.10
CA LYS A 74 -30.68 15.26 -19.43
C LYS A 74 -30.06 16.43 -18.69
N ALA A 75 -28.88 16.25 -18.08
CA ALA A 75 -28.15 17.32 -17.41
C ALA A 75 -27.77 18.44 -18.40
N LEU A 76 -27.23 18.08 -19.58
CA LEU A 76 -26.86 19.06 -20.60
C LEU A 76 -28.05 19.88 -21.14
N ILE A 77 -29.27 19.27 -21.14
CA ILE A 77 -30.48 19.96 -21.61
C ILE A 77 -31.11 20.83 -20.53
N ASN A 78 -31.05 20.43 -19.26
CA ASN A 78 -31.84 21.05 -18.18
C ASN A 78 -30.99 21.92 -17.25
N LEU A 79 -29.68 21.86 -17.27
CA LEU A 79 -28.83 22.78 -16.52
C LEU A 79 -28.65 24.10 -17.30
N SER A 80 -28.46 25.19 -16.59
CA SER A 80 -28.15 26.49 -17.20
C SER A 80 -26.75 26.45 -17.84
N ASP A 81 -26.52 27.20 -18.91
CA ASP A 81 -25.25 27.33 -19.61
C ASP A 81 -24.09 27.67 -18.66
N LEU A 82 -24.35 28.58 -17.70
CA LEU A 82 -23.37 28.93 -16.67
C LEU A 82 -22.95 27.72 -15.85
N LYS A 83 -23.92 26.88 -15.45
CA LYS A 83 -23.63 25.68 -14.66
C LYS A 83 -22.89 24.61 -15.48
N VAL A 84 -23.23 24.45 -16.75
CA VAL A 84 -22.51 23.54 -17.67
C VAL A 84 -21.08 24.01 -17.81
N LYS A 85 -20.83 25.29 -18.09
CA LYS A 85 -19.50 25.87 -18.21
C LYS A 85 -18.67 25.72 -16.93
N ASP A 86 -19.27 25.93 -15.76
CA ASP A 86 -18.59 25.68 -14.48
C ASP A 86 -18.12 24.23 -14.34
N LEU A 87 -18.97 23.27 -14.74
CA LEU A 87 -18.63 21.85 -14.68
C LEU A 87 -17.54 21.49 -15.70
N GLU A 88 -17.60 22.05 -16.90
CA GLU A 88 -16.56 21.87 -17.94
C GLU A 88 -15.20 22.40 -17.46
N ASN A 89 -15.17 23.59 -16.84
CA ASN A 89 -13.94 24.14 -16.26
C ASN A 89 -13.39 23.24 -15.13
N LEU A 90 -14.25 22.68 -14.31
CA LEU A 90 -13.85 21.72 -13.26
C LEU A 90 -13.25 20.44 -13.87
N ILE A 91 -13.85 19.90 -14.92
CA ILE A 91 -13.37 18.71 -15.63
C ILE A 91 -12.00 19.00 -16.27
N GLU A 92 -11.86 20.17 -16.91
CA GLU A 92 -10.61 20.58 -17.54
C GLU A 92 -9.48 20.70 -16.51
N ASN A 93 -9.72 21.43 -15.41
CA ASN A 93 -8.75 21.57 -14.32
C ASN A 93 -8.38 20.21 -13.72
N TYR A 94 -9.37 19.36 -13.47
CA TYR A 94 -9.11 18.01 -12.97
C TYR A 94 -8.26 17.18 -13.96
N THR A 95 -8.49 17.34 -15.24
CA THR A 95 -7.73 16.67 -16.27
C THR A 95 -6.25 17.11 -16.23
N TYR A 96 -5.98 18.41 -16.14
CA TYR A 96 -4.60 18.91 -16.00
C TYR A 96 -3.93 18.39 -14.72
N ASP A 97 -4.63 18.43 -13.59
CA ASP A 97 -4.11 17.96 -12.31
C ASP A 97 -3.81 16.46 -12.35
N LEU A 98 -4.71 15.66 -12.94
CA LEU A 98 -4.55 14.20 -13.02
C LEU A 98 -3.35 13.82 -13.89
N TYR A 99 -3.28 14.34 -15.12
CA TYR A 99 -2.15 14.04 -16.01
C TYR A 99 -0.83 14.60 -15.46
N GLY A 100 -0.84 15.79 -14.89
CA GLY A 100 0.32 16.41 -14.25
C GLY A 100 0.83 15.59 -13.06
N SER A 101 -0.07 15.12 -12.19
CA SER A 101 0.30 14.29 -11.04
C SER A 101 0.88 12.94 -11.46
N VAL A 102 0.25 12.24 -12.42
CA VAL A 102 0.74 10.95 -12.94
C VAL A 102 2.10 11.11 -13.62
N TYR A 103 2.29 12.17 -14.39
CA TYR A 103 3.58 12.46 -15.01
C TYR A 103 4.67 12.71 -13.98
N LYS A 104 4.40 13.55 -12.97
CA LYS A 104 5.34 13.79 -11.85
C LYS A 104 5.66 12.51 -11.09
N GLU A 105 4.67 11.67 -10.81
CA GLU A 105 4.89 10.37 -10.16
C GLU A 105 5.78 9.46 -11.01
N THR A 106 5.57 9.43 -12.32
CA THR A 106 6.40 8.66 -13.26
C THR A 106 7.85 9.13 -13.22
N LEU A 107 8.08 10.46 -13.21
CA LEU A 107 9.43 11.03 -13.09
C LEU A 107 10.05 10.73 -11.73
N LEU A 108 9.28 10.84 -10.64
CA LEU A 108 9.72 10.49 -9.29
C LEU A 108 10.21 9.04 -9.24
N ASN A 109 9.42 8.09 -9.75
CA ASN A 109 9.75 6.68 -9.73
C ASN A 109 10.98 6.33 -10.59
N LYS A 110 11.24 7.12 -11.64
CA LYS A 110 12.35 6.91 -12.57
C LYS A 110 13.66 7.59 -12.15
N LEU A 111 13.58 8.78 -11.55
CA LEU A 111 14.73 9.66 -11.37
C LEU A 111 15.07 9.95 -9.90
N LEU A 112 14.14 9.71 -8.97
CA LEU A 112 14.42 9.99 -7.57
C LEU A 112 15.35 8.93 -6.98
N ASP A 113 16.47 9.37 -6.43
CA ASP A 113 17.29 8.53 -5.56
C ASP A 113 16.54 8.27 -4.24
N THR A 114 16.09 7.03 -4.06
CA THR A 114 15.37 6.58 -2.86
C THR A 114 16.30 6.11 -1.75
N LEU A 115 17.61 6.03 -1.99
CA LEU A 115 18.59 5.62 -0.98
C LEU A 115 18.63 6.65 0.14
N THR A 116 18.54 6.16 1.35
CA THR A 116 18.70 6.95 2.57
C THR A 116 19.91 6.42 3.30
N MET A 117 20.93 7.24 3.43
CA MET A 117 22.18 6.85 4.09
C MET A 117 22.01 6.84 5.61
N ASP A 118 22.71 5.96 6.31
CA ASP A 118 22.63 5.85 7.77
C ASP A 118 23.06 7.12 8.49
N ASN A 119 24.04 7.87 7.94
CA ASN A 119 24.44 9.16 8.46
C ASN A 119 23.31 10.21 8.37
N GLU A 120 22.56 10.24 7.28
CA GLU A 120 21.40 11.12 7.08
C GLU A 120 20.30 10.83 8.11
N ILE A 121 20.02 9.54 8.37
CA ILE A 121 19.05 9.10 9.37
C ILE A 121 19.47 9.50 10.77
N ASN A 122 20.75 9.26 11.10
CA ASN A 122 21.30 9.62 12.42
C ASN A 122 21.32 11.13 12.67
N SER A 123 21.71 11.93 11.67
CA SER A 123 21.69 13.40 11.77
C SER A 123 20.28 13.92 11.96
N PHE A 124 19.33 13.40 11.15
CA PHE A 124 17.92 13.76 11.26
C PHE A 124 17.36 13.49 12.67
N PHE A 125 17.66 12.32 13.25
CA PHE A 125 17.21 11.98 14.59
C PHE A 125 17.78 12.92 15.64
N LYS A 126 19.09 13.23 15.58
CA LYS A 126 19.75 14.13 16.53
C LYS A 126 19.18 15.55 16.48
N GLU A 127 18.98 16.07 15.28
CA GLU A 127 18.48 17.43 15.06
C GLU A 127 16.99 17.59 15.40
N ASN A 128 16.23 16.50 15.33
CA ASN A 128 14.78 16.54 15.49
C ASN A 128 14.29 15.60 16.60
N ALA A 129 15.11 15.32 17.63
CA ALA A 129 14.78 14.35 18.68
C ALA A 129 13.43 14.62 19.37
N GLU A 130 13.07 15.90 19.56
CA GLU A 130 11.86 16.34 20.23
C GLU A 130 10.56 15.92 19.55
N ILE A 131 10.57 15.74 18.20
CA ILE A 131 9.38 15.27 17.47
C ILE A 131 9.12 13.78 17.69
N PHE A 132 10.10 13.04 18.23
CA PHE A 132 9.99 11.61 18.52
C PHE A 132 9.68 11.34 20.01
N LYS A 133 9.09 12.29 20.71
CA LYS A 133 8.57 12.02 22.06
C LYS A 133 7.42 11.02 21.99
N LEU A 134 7.50 10.05 22.89
CA LEU A 134 6.52 8.99 23.00
C LEU A 134 5.19 9.53 23.54
N ASN A 135 4.08 9.16 22.91
CA ASN A 135 2.71 9.37 23.38
C ASN A 135 2.19 8.23 24.27
N GLU A 136 2.93 7.11 24.35
CA GLU A 136 2.68 6.00 25.24
C GLU A 136 3.98 5.34 25.69
N SER A 137 3.92 4.51 26.74
CA SER A 137 5.09 3.76 27.19
C SER A 137 5.42 2.62 26.23
N LEU A 138 6.72 2.42 25.99
CA LEU A 138 7.26 1.30 25.22
C LEU A 138 8.00 0.33 26.14
N PHE A 139 7.93 -0.93 25.75
CA PHE A 139 8.57 -2.04 26.46
C PHE A 139 9.39 -2.86 25.49
N LYS A 140 10.57 -3.25 25.92
CA LYS A 140 11.45 -4.19 25.21
C LYS A 140 11.55 -5.42 26.07
N ILE A 141 10.94 -6.50 25.63
CA ILE A 141 10.78 -7.73 26.41
C ILE A 141 11.19 -8.96 25.62
N ARG A 142 11.52 -10.01 26.33
CA ARG A 142 11.52 -11.39 25.87
C ARG A 142 10.45 -12.14 26.65
N PHE A 143 9.66 -12.96 25.97
CA PHE A 143 8.51 -13.64 26.58
C PHE A 143 8.26 -14.98 25.90
N ILE A 144 7.99 -16.02 26.71
CA ILE A 144 7.46 -17.30 26.25
C ILE A 144 6.41 -17.81 27.22
N GLN A 145 5.45 -18.54 26.67
CA GLN A 145 4.41 -19.29 27.40
C GLN A 145 4.39 -20.71 26.86
N PHE A 146 4.41 -21.69 27.74
CA PHE A 146 4.38 -23.10 27.37
C PHE A 146 3.76 -23.94 28.48
N PRO A 147 3.27 -25.19 28.19
CA PRO A 147 2.67 -26.07 29.17
C PRO A 147 3.59 -26.36 30.37
N ILE A 148 3.04 -26.34 31.58
CA ILE A 148 3.81 -26.48 32.84
C ILE A 148 4.47 -27.86 32.99
N ASP A 149 3.93 -28.88 32.31
CA ASP A 149 4.41 -30.27 32.31
C ASP A 149 5.40 -30.56 31.15
N ASN A 150 5.86 -29.51 30.45
CA ASN A 150 6.81 -29.63 29.37
C ASN A 150 8.10 -30.33 29.84
N VAL A 151 8.53 -31.37 29.10
CA VAL A 151 9.71 -32.19 29.42
C VAL A 151 11.03 -31.41 29.38
N ASP A 152 11.12 -30.43 28.49
CA ASP A 152 12.32 -29.60 28.29
C ASP A 152 12.33 -28.34 29.20
N LYS A 153 11.38 -28.22 30.12
CA LYS A 153 11.14 -27.04 30.97
C LYS A 153 12.41 -26.43 31.56
N ASN A 154 13.24 -27.26 32.20
CA ASN A 154 14.44 -26.79 32.89
C ASN A 154 15.49 -26.20 31.91
N ASP A 155 15.63 -26.80 30.75
CA ASP A 155 16.57 -26.33 29.72
C ASP A 155 16.02 -25.10 28.99
N ILE A 156 14.70 -25.05 28.79
CA ILE A 156 14.01 -23.83 28.30
C ILE A 156 14.27 -22.65 29.24
N ILE A 157 14.05 -22.82 30.56
CA ILE A 157 14.28 -21.76 31.56
C ILE A 157 15.72 -21.27 31.52
N LYS A 158 16.70 -22.20 31.57
CA LYS A 158 18.13 -21.85 31.54
C LYS A 158 18.51 -21.08 30.27
N SER A 159 18.09 -21.60 29.11
CA SER A 159 18.36 -20.99 27.81
C SER A 159 17.65 -19.63 27.66
N PHE A 160 16.42 -19.50 28.18
CA PHE A 160 15.70 -18.23 28.15
C PHE A 160 16.40 -17.13 28.99
N ILE A 161 16.94 -17.49 30.15
CA ILE A 161 17.67 -16.53 31.02
C ILE A 161 19.02 -16.16 30.42
N ARG A 162 19.81 -17.13 29.99
CA ARG A 162 21.17 -16.92 29.45
C ARG A 162 21.15 -16.27 28.07
N TYR A 163 20.32 -16.76 27.16
CA TYR A 163 19.98 -16.24 25.85
C TYR A 163 21.18 -15.86 24.95
N ASN A 164 22.22 -16.65 24.95
CA ASN A 164 23.31 -16.56 23.97
C ASN A 164 22.87 -17.12 22.60
N ASP A 165 23.74 -17.11 21.59
CA ASP A 165 23.34 -17.52 20.23
C ASP A 165 22.97 -19.02 20.14
N ILE A 166 23.60 -19.87 20.94
CA ILE A 166 23.23 -21.30 21.05
C ILE A 166 21.84 -21.45 21.69
N ASP A 167 21.58 -20.67 22.73
CA ASP A 167 20.28 -20.69 23.42
C ASP A 167 19.15 -20.19 22.52
N LYS A 168 19.41 -19.19 21.70
CA LYS A 168 18.43 -18.69 20.71
C LYS A 168 18.06 -19.77 19.71
N LEU A 169 19.05 -20.47 19.16
CA LEU A 169 18.82 -21.60 18.25
C LEU A 169 18.05 -22.75 18.93
N PHE A 170 18.38 -23.06 20.18
CA PHE A 170 17.66 -24.06 20.95
C PHE A 170 16.20 -23.65 21.18
N LEU A 171 15.93 -22.44 21.66
CA LEU A 171 14.58 -21.94 21.89
C LEU A 171 13.79 -21.81 20.58
N ASP A 172 14.43 -21.48 19.49
CA ASP A 172 13.78 -21.42 18.17
C ASP A 172 13.38 -22.82 17.69
N SER A 173 14.25 -23.82 17.89
CA SER A 173 13.94 -25.22 17.55
C SER A 173 12.74 -25.79 18.32
N LEU A 174 12.51 -25.33 19.56
CA LEU A 174 11.37 -25.70 20.39
C LEU A 174 10.16 -24.77 20.22
N SER A 175 10.22 -23.83 19.30
CA SER A 175 9.22 -22.75 19.17
C SER A 175 7.79 -23.24 18.89
N TYR A 176 7.62 -24.45 18.34
CA TYR A 176 6.33 -25.11 18.14
C TYR A 176 5.66 -25.56 19.45
N GLN A 177 6.41 -25.68 20.54
CA GLN A 177 5.91 -26.02 21.88
C GLN A 177 5.40 -24.78 22.64
N PHE A 178 5.68 -23.58 22.14
CA PHE A 178 5.30 -22.33 22.81
C PHE A 178 3.92 -21.87 22.35
N THR A 179 3.00 -21.74 23.28
CA THR A 179 1.65 -21.19 23.05
C THR A 179 1.73 -19.71 22.63
N ASN A 180 2.67 -18.96 23.23
CA ASN A 180 2.92 -17.56 22.89
C ASN A 180 4.40 -17.23 23.09
N LYS A 181 4.98 -16.43 22.18
CA LYS A 181 6.39 -16.09 22.24
C LYS A 181 6.71 -14.70 21.70
N ILE A 182 7.71 -14.06 22.30
CA ILE A 182 8.45 -12.90 21.80
C ILE A 182 9.92 -13.20 22.12
N LEU A 183 10.65 -13.72 21.12
CA LEU A 183 12.05 -14.11 21.26
C LEU A 183 12.94 -13.14 20.49
N SER A 184 12.93 -11.85 20.92
CA SER A 184 13.75 -10.81 20.31
C SER A 184 14.10 -9.73 21.31
N ASP A 185 15.39 -9.48 21.46
CA ASP A 185 15.91 -8.41 22.33
C ASP A 185 15.99 -7.05 21.63
N SER A 186 15.51 -6.94 20.40
CA SER A 186 15.60 -5.71 19.59
C SER A 186 14.24 -4.99 19.38
N ILE A 187 13.13 -5.68 19.61
CA ILE A 187 11.79 -5.16 19.28
C ILE A 187 11.20 -4.38 20.46
N TRP A 188 10.76 -3.17 20.19
CA TRP A 188 9.97 -2.37 21.10
C TRP A 188 8.49 -2.57 20.82
N ILE A 189 7.71 -2.84 21.88
CA ILE A 189 6.25 -3.01 21.82
C ILE A 189 5.54 -1.93 22.64
N SER A 190 4.33 -1.57 22.22
CA SER A 190 3.48 -0.63 22.93
C SER A 190 2.95 -1.21 24.25
N LYS A 191 2.52 -0.34 25.17
CA LYS A 191 1.84 -0.78 26.39
C LYS A 191 0.65 -1.69 26.10
N LYS A 192 -0.15 -1.35 25.09
CA LYS A 192 -1.29 -2.17 24.67
C LYS A 192 -0.86 -3.57 24.23
N THR A 193 0.17 -3.67 23.41
CA THR A 193 0.71 -4.95 22.96
C THR A 193 1.29 -5.76 24.12
N PHE A 194 2.01 -5.11 25.04
CA PHE A 194 2.55 -5.77 26.24
C PHE A 194 1.45 -6.41 27.08
N LEU A 195 0.38 -5.66 27.38
CA LEU A 195 -0.74 -6.17 28.17
C LEU A 195 -1.52 -7.29 27.45
N ASN A 196 -1.61 -7.23 26.13
CA ASN A 196 -2.30 -8.26 25.35
C ASN A 196 -1.49 -9.55 25.19
N ARG A 197 -0.15 -9.43 25.13
CA ARG A 197 0.74 -10.59 24.93
C ARG A 197 1.07 -11.31 26.23
N VAL A 198 1.18 -10.59 27.34
CA VAL A 198 1.59 -11.14 28.64
C VAL A 198 0.39 -11.15 29.56
N SER A 199 -0.38 -12.22 29.50
CA SER A 199 -1.73 -12.34 30.10
C SER A 199 -1.80 -12.10 31.63
N PHE A 200 -0.73 -12.40 32.36
CA PHE A 200 -0.66 -12.17 33.81
C PHE A 200 -0.32 -10.72 34.19
N VAL A 201 0.04 -9.87 33.20
CA VAL A 201 0.29 -8.44 33.40
C VAL A 201 -0.94 -7.63 33.03
N ASN A 202 -1.30 -6.70 33.90
CA ASN A 202 -2.42 -5.79 33.72
C ASN A 202 -2.07 -4.36 34.20
N ASN A 203 -2.99 -3.41 34.05
CA ASN A 203 -2.73 -2.01 34.44
C ASN A 203 -2.40 -1.82 35.92
N ASN A 204 -2.89 -2.71 36.82
CA ASN A 204 -2.68 -2.58 38.26
C ASN A 204 -1.29 -3.09 38.68
N ASN A 205 -0.75 -4.09 37.97
CA ASN A 205 0.50 -4.76 38.36
C ASN A 205 1.67 -4.48 37.41
N ILE A 206 1.47 -3.77 36.28
CA ILE A 206 2.50 -3.50 35.27
C ILE A 206 3.78 -2.87 35.86
N LYS A 207 3.67 -2.02 36.86
CA LYS A 207 4.82 -1.40 37.53
C LYS A 207 5.77 -2.45 38.13
N ARG A 208 5.25 -3.55 38.68
CA ARG A 208 6.06 -4.65 39.19
C ARG A 208 6.90 -5.31 38.13
N TYR A 209 6.33 -5.51 36.93
CA TYR A 209 6.97 -6.18 35.80
C TYR A 209 7.76 -5.23 34.88
N SER A 210 7.81 -3.93 35.19
CA SER A 210 8.55 -2.93 34.39
C SER A 210 9.98 -2.69 34.90
N LYS A 211 10.49 -3.48 35.86
CA LYS A 211 11.87 -3.33 36.33
C LYS A 211 12.82 -3.85 35.26
N LYS A 212 13.69 -2.95 34.77
CA LYS A 212 14.66 -3.22 33.68
C LYS A 212 15.65 -4.32 34.09
N MET A 213 16.13 -5.06 33.10
CA MET A 213 17.10 -6.15 33.22
C MET A 213 16.68 -7.17 34.29
N ASN A 214 15.38 -7.52 34.34
CA ASN A 214 14.84 -8.38 35.34
C ASN A 214 14.03 -9.55 34.76
N TYR A 215 14.27 -10.73 35.31
CA TYR A 215 13.54 -11.95 34.98
C TYR A 215 12.35 -12.12 35.91
N PHE A 216 11.23 -12.58 35.35
CA PHE A 216 10.00 -12.91 36.08
C PHE A 216 9.47 -14.24 35.56
N GLU A 217 9.04 -15.05 36.52
CA GLU A 217 8.35 -16.30 36.24
C GLU A 217 6.94 -16.21 36.85
N TYR A 218 5.97 -16.65 36.09
CA TYR A 218 4.59 -16.80 36.54
C TYR A 218 4.06 -18.15 36.07
N LYS A 219 3.25 -18.82 36.90
CA LYS A 219 2.60 -20.09 36.57
C LYS A 219 1.14 -20.04 36.95
N ASP A 220 0.32 -20.62 36.12
CA ASP A 220 -1.06 -21.01 36.48
C ASP A 220 -1.23 -22.54 36.49
N SER A 221 -2.45 -23.02 36.36
CA SER A 221 -2.75 -24.46 36.37
C SER A 221 -2.36 -25.21 35.11
N LEU A 222 -2.12 -24.52 34.00
CA LEU A 222 -1.86 -25.12 32.70
C LEU A 222 -0.48 -24.74 32.15
N ASP A 223 -0.07 -23.48 32.31
CA ASP A 223 1.09 -22.91 31.63
C ASP A 223 2.12 -22.31 32.59
N LEU A 224 3.34 -22.32 32.13
CA LEU A 224 4.46 -21.56 32.68
C LEU A 224 4.78 -20.37 31.74
N TYR A 225 4.97 -19.22 32.36
CA TYR A 225 5.24 -17.95 31.67
C TYR A 225 6.60 -17.42 32.10
N LEU A 226 7.49 -17.17 31.16
CA LEU A 226 8.78 -16.55 31.39
C LEU A 226 8.81 -15.20 30.73
N LEU A 227 9.07 -14.15 31.52
CA LEU A 227 9.19 -12.79 31.07
C LEU A 227 10.54 -12.22 31.44
N TYR A 228 11.28 -11.69 30.49
CA TYR A 228 12.47 -10.90 30.73
C TYR A 228 12.24 -9.47 30.27
N MET A 229 12.22 -8.51 31.21
CA MET A 229 12.11 -7.10 30.90
C MET A 229 13.51 -6.55 30.57
N ILE A 230 13.77 -6.28 29.31
CA ILE A 230 15.07 -5.80 28.85
C ILE A 230 15.20 -4.29 29.13
N ASP A 231 14.24 -3.53 28.62
CA ASP A 231 14.20 -2.08 28.79
C ASP A 231 12.77 -1.55 28.68
N ASN A 232 12.54 -0.34 29.17
CA ASN A 232 11.27 0.37 28.95
C ASN A 232 11.52 1.86 28.80
N LYS A 233 10.59 2.52 28.12
CA LYS A 233 10.53 3.97 27.96
C LYS A 233 9.15 4.46 28.38
N LYS A 234 9.11 5.55 29.11
CA LYS A 234 7.86 6.15 29.59
C LYS A 234 7.27 7.08 28.53
N ASN A 235 5.98 7.32 28.65
CA ASN A 235 5.30 8.40 27.93
C ASN A 235 6.07 9.74 28.18
N GLY A 236 6.26 10.53 27.11
CA GLY A 236 6.98 11.80 27.12
C GLY A 236 8.51 11.68 26.97
N GLU A 237 9.11 10.48 27.12
CA GLU A 237 10.53 10.29 26.81
C GLU A 237 10.75 10.24 25.28
N ILE A 238 11.98 10.56 24.86
CA ILE A 238 12.40 10.40 23.46
C ILE A 238 12.41 8.90 23.12
N ALA A 239 11.78 8.57 22.01
CA ALA A 239 11.72 7.20 21.51
C ALA A 239 13.13 6.66 21.23
N PRO A 240 13.38 5.35 21.46
CA PRO A 240 14.63 4.74 21.06
C PRO A 240 14.83 4.86 19.53
N PHE A 241 16.07 5.16 19.13
CA PHE A 241 16.40 5.29 17.70
C PHE A 241 15.94 4.08 16.87
N SER A 242 16.19 2.87 17.37
CA SER A 242 15.77 1.63 16.71
C SER A 242 14.25 1.52 16.50
N HIS A 243 13.45 2.17 17.33
CA HIS A 243 11.99 2.19 17.19
C HIS A 243 11.52 3.14 16.07
N VAL A 244 12.25 4.24 15.85
CA VAL A 244 11.82 5.31 14.94
C VAL A 244 12.57 5.32 13.60
N VAL A 245 13.60 4.49 13.41
CA VAL A 245 14.40 4.43 12.18
C VAL A 245 13.55 4.34 10.92
N SER A 246 12.56 3.45 10.89
CA SER A 246 11.67 3.29 9.73
C SER A 246 10.82 4.55 9.47
N SER A 247 10.35 5.20 10.53
CA SER A 247 9.61 6.46 10.43
C SER A 247 10.50 7.58 9.90
N ILE A 248 11.74 7.66 10.36
CA ILE A 248 12.73 8.66 9.90
C ILE A 248 13.02 8.45 8.40
N LYS A 249 13.25 7.21 7.96
CA LYS A 249 13.45 6.89 6.54
C LYS A 249 12.28 7.38 5.69
N ASN A 250 11.07 7.14 6.13
CA ASN A 250 9.87 7.59 5.42
C ASN A 250 9.76 9.12 5.38
N ILE A 251 10.08 9.81 6.48
CA ILE A 251 10.07 11.29 6.53
C ILE A 251 11.09 11.86 5.55
N ILE A 252 12.32 11.34 5.56
CA ILE A 252 13.39 11.78 4.64
C ILE A 252 12.98 11.53 3.19
N LEU A 253 12.50 10.34 2.88
CA LEU A 253 12.03 10.00 1.54
C LEU A 253 10.89 10.93 1.08
N ASN A 254 9.92 11.20 1.94
CA ASN A 254 8.84 12.13 1.62
C ASN A 254 9.36 13.56 1.38
N ARG A 255 10.33 14.04 2.17
CA ARG A 255 10.98 15.33 1.92
C ARG A 255 11.71 15.35 0.56
N LYS A 256 12.44 14.28 0.21
CA LYS A 256 13.09 14.14 -1.10
C LYS A 256 12.05 14.21 -2.23
N LYS A 257 10.91 13.48 -2.10
CA LYS A 257 9.81 13.51 -3.08
C LYS A 257 9.22 14.91 -3.26
N VAL A 258 8.92 15.61 -2.17
CA VAL A 258 8.36 16.97 -2.22
C VAL A 258 9.34 17.95 -2.88
N ASN A 259 10.62 17.90 -2.50
CA ASN A 259 11.64 18.77 -3.07
C ASN A 259 11.87 18.50 -4.54
N PHE A 260 11.86 17.22 -4.95
CA PHE A 260 11.99 16.84 -6.36
C PHE A 260 10.77 17.30 -7.17
N SER A 261 9.56 17.16 -6.65
CA SER A 261 8.34 17.66 -7.30
C SER A 261 8.41 19.18 -7.54
N LYS A 262 8.82 19.95 -6.52
CA LYS A 262 9.01 21.40 -6.66
C LYS A 262 10.10 21.74 -7.71
N LYS A 263 11.15 20.93 -7.80
CA LYS A 263 12.21 21.09 -8.79
C LYS A 263 11.67 20.88 -10.20
N ILE A 264 10.86 19.82 -10.41
CA ILE A 264 10.18 19.56 -11.71
C ILE A 264 9.33 20.77 -12.11
N ASP A 265 8.48 21.29 -11.21
CA ASP A 265 7.62 22.42 -11.51
C ASP A 265 8.41 23.65 -11.97
N LYS A 266 9.53 23.93 -11.28
CA LYS A 266 10.42 25.04 -11.65
C LYS A 266 11.11 24.82 -12.99
N GLU A 267 11.61 23.61 -13.24
CA GLU A 267 12.33 23.27 -14.48
C GLU A 267 11.39 23.33 -15.69
N ILE A 268 10.16 22.81 -15.59
CA ILE A 268 9.16 22.88 -16.67
C ILE A 268 8.90 24.32 -17.10
N ILE A 269 8.70 25.24 -16.14
CA ILE A 269 8.47 26.66 -16.45
C ILE A 269 9.72 27.30 -17.06
N GLN A 270 10.91 27.02 -16.51
CA GLN A 270 12.15 27.58 -17.05
C GLN A 270 12.44 27.12 -18.49
N ASP A 271 12.19 25.85 -18.77
CA ASP A 271 12.39 25.29 -20.12
C ASP A 271 11.36 25.82 -21.11
N ALA A 272 10.11 26.05 -20.66
CA ALA A 272 9.09 26.67 -21.49
C ALA A 272 9.45 28.12 -21.84
N ILE A 273 9.98 28.91 -20.92
CA ILE A 273 10.47 30.27 -21.17
C ILE A 273 11.63 30.25 -22.15
N LYS A 274 12.65 29.40 -21.92
CA LYS A 274 13.83 29.29 -22.82
C LYS A 274 13.48 28.86 -24.21
N SER A 275 12.44 28.05 -24.39
CA SER A 275 11.98 27.54 -25.69
C SER A 275 10.88 28.39 -26.33
N ASN A 276 10.59 29.59 -25.80
CA ASN A 276 9.52 30.49 -26.22
C ASN A 276 8.13 29.82 -26.32
N LYS A 277 7.87 28.88 -25.41
CA LYS A 277 6.55 28.21 -25.27
C LYS A 277 5.68 28.82 -24.18
N PHE A 278 6.23 29.73 -23.38
CA PHE A 278 5.53 30.44 -22.33
C PHE A 278 5.91 31.93 -22.37
N GLU A 279 4.91 32.76 -22.54
CA GLU A 279 5.02 34.20 -22.53
C GLU A 279 3.93 34.81 -21.65
N ILE A 280 4.24 35.92 -20.99
CA ILE A 280 3.29 36.71 -20.20
C ILE A 280 3.04 38.02 -20.99
N TYR A 281 1.77 38.27 -21.29
CA TYR A 281 1.34 39.54 -21.90
C TYR A 281 0.69 40.39 -20.79
N ASN A 282 1.19 41.59 -20.59
CA ASN A 282 0.67 42.60 -19.64
C ASN A 282 -0.36 43.51 -20.31
#